data_f0636be9fd2b50a2265f8bb5011252cd
#
_entry.id   f0636be9fd2b50a2265f8bb5011252cd
#
_cell.length_a   1.000
_cell.length_b   1.000
_cell.length_c   1.000
_cell.angle_alpha   90.00
_cell.angle_beta   90.00
_cell.angle_gamma   90.00
#
_symmetry.space_group_name_H-M   'P 1'
#
loop_
_entity.id
_entity.type
_entity.pdbx_description
1 polymer ?
#
loop_
_entity_poly.entity_id
_entity_poly.type
_entity_poly.pdbx_seq_one_letter_code
_entity_poly.pdbx_strand_id
1 'polypeptide(L)'
;MEGGGFARPVTSGESYASCPVWSPDSKTLAYASDRYGNFDIFTVPASGGVPTRITANSAQETPFAFSNDGRSIYFGATISDPAQSALFPKSYMEELYRVSVRGGRYERVLATPAQWICLSDDGKSFLYQDRKGGENEWRKHHTSSVTRDIWNYDVASGKHTRLTTWEGEDRNPRY
;
A
#
# COMPACT_ATOMS: atom_id res chain seq x y z
N MET A 1 -21.03 -24.67 3.08
CA MET A 1 -20.76 -23.28 3.50
C MET A 1 -21.20 -23.13 4.95
N GLU A 2 -20.30 -23.30 5.87
CA GLU A 2 -20.52 -22.98 7.28
C GLU A 2 -20.11 -21.52 7.48
N GLY A 3 -21.04 -20.62 7.34
CA GLY A 3 -20.80 -19.19 7.44
C GLY A 3 -21.90 -18.48 8.17
N GLY A 4 -21.95 -18.64 9.48
CA GLY A 4 -22.91 -17.96 10.33
C GLY A 4 -22.28 -17.20 11.50
N GLY A 5 -21.02 -16.81 11.39
CA GLY A 5 -20.38 -15.99 12.40
C GLY A 5 -20.78 -14.52 12.27
N PHE A 6 -21.15 -13.86 13.37
CA PHE A 6 -21.32 -12.41 13.39
C PHE A 6 -19.97 -11.74 13.11
N ALA A 7 -20.00 -10.67 12.29
CA ALA A 7 -18.83 -9.81 12.11
C ALA A 7 -18.41 -9.23 13.47
N ARG A 8 -17.11 -9.30 13.79
CA ARG A 8 -16.56 -8.70 15.00
C ARG A 8 -15.46 -7.71 14.64
N PRO A 9 -15.34 -6.59 15.36
CA PRO A 9 -14.23 -5.67 15.17
C PRO A 9 -12.92 -6.34 15.59
N VAL A 10 -11.87 -6.19 14.77
CA VAL A 10 -10.50 -6.64 15.07
C VAL A 10 -9.70 -5.53 15.73
N THR A 11 -10.04 -4.28 15.40
CA THR A 11 -9.44 -3.07 15.98
C THR A 11 -10.46 -2.38 16.89
N SER A 12 -9.98 -1.68 17.93
CA SER A 12 -10.80 -0.89 18.86
C SER A 12 -10.14 0.46 19.13
N GLY A 13 -10.92 1.43 19.59
CA GLY A 13 -10.46 2.77 19.94
C GLY A 13 -11.11 3.87 19.08
N GLU A 14 -10.77 5.11 19.35
CA GLU A 14 -11.34 6.31 18.70
C GLU A 14 -10.57 6.75 17.44
N SER A 15 -9.55 5.99 17.03
CA SER A 15 -8.72 6.27 15.86
C SER A 15 -9.26 5.60 14.58
N TYR A 16 -9.00 6.22 13.45
CA TYR A 16 -9.28 5.59 12.16
C TYR A 16 -8.35 4.39 11.92
N ALA A 17 -8.90 3.35 11.30
CA ALA A 17 -8.18 2.18 10.80
C ALA A 17 -8.60 1.94 9.34
N SER A 18 -7.63 1.85 8.44
CA SER A 18 -7.87 1.73 7.00
C SER A 18 -6.88 0.80 6.31
N CYS A 19 -7.18 0.46 5.05
CA CYS A 19 -6.31 -0.32 4.16
C CYS A 19 -5.79 -1.62 4.79
N PRO A 20 -6.68 -2.51 5.31
CA PRO A 20 -6.24 -3.76 5.91
C PRO A 20 -5.68 -4.70 4.86
N VAL A 21 -4.54 -5.34 5.15
CA VAL A 21 -3.91 -6.37 4.34
C VAL A 21 -3.60 -7.61 5.20
N TRP A 22 -3.84 -8.78 4.64
CA TRP A 22 -3.59 -10.05 5.32
C TRP A 22 -2.15 -10.52 5.16
N SER A 23 -1.61 -11.10 6.23
CA SER A 23 -0.40 -11.91 6.14
C SER A 23 -0.66 -13.20 5.33
N PRO A 24 0.35 -13.78 4.67
CA PRO A 24 0.17 -14.99 3.84
C PRO A 24 -0.40 -16.18 4.61
N ASP A 25 -0.12 -16.28 5.91
CA ASP A 25 -0.63 -17.33 6.79
C ASP A 25 -2.03 -17.03 7.36
N SER A 26 -2.65 -15.89 6.96
CA SER A 26 -3.96 -15.43 7.42
C SER A 26 -4.10 -15.24 8.94
N LYS A 27 -2.98 -15.08 9.68
CA LYS A 27 -3.01 -14.93 11.15
C LYS A 27 -2.86 -13.50 11.61
N THR A 28 -2.39 -12.60 10.75
CA THR A 28 -2.09 -11.21 11.09
C THR A 28 -2.69 -10.28 10.03
N LEU A 29 -3.22 -9.15 10.49
CA LEU A 29 -3.60 -8.03 9.65
C LEU A 29 -2.59 -6.89 9.84
N ALA A 30 -2.13 -6.30 8.76
CA ALA A 30 -1.51 -4.98 8.79
C ALA A 30 -2.52 -3.94 8.31
N TYR A 31 -2.49 -2.75 8.87
CA TYR A 31 -3.42 -1.67 8.54
C TYR A 31 -2.79 -0.32 8.87
N ALA A 32 -3.31 0.75 8.28
CA ALA A 32 -2.94 2.13 8.62
C ALA A 32 -3.84 2.66 9.74
N SER A 33 -3.28 3.39 10.70
CA SER A 33 -4.04 4.06 11.75
C SER A 33 -3.39 5.38 12.17
N ASP A 34 -4.23 6.38 12.42
CA ASP A 34 -3.85 7.74 12.82
C ASP A 34 -3.79 7.95 14.34
N ARG A 35 -3.75 6.88 15.13
CA ARG A 35 -3.82 6.96 16.61
C ARG A 35 -2.69 7.76 17.27
N TYR A 36 -1.63 8.06 16.54
CA TYR A 36 -0.53 8.93 17.02
C TYR A 36 -0.38 10.21 16.20
N GLY A 37 -1.46 10.64 15.52
CA GLY A 37 -1.55 11.94 14.85
C GLY A 37 -1.42 11.91 13.33
N ASN A 38 -0.77 10.87 12.77
CA ASN A 38 -0.70 10.58 11.33
C ASN A 38 -0.88 9.09 11.10
N PHE A 39 -1.15 8.70 9.85
CA PHE A 39 -1.32 7.29 9.52
C PHE A 39 0.04 6.57 9.51
N ASP A 40 0.23 5.71 10.51
CA ASP A 40 1.32 4.76 10.61
C ASP A 40 0.81 3.34 10.34
N ILE A 41 1.75 2.41 10.11
CA ILE A 41 1.45 1.00 9.93
C ILE A 41 1.42 0.29 11.27
N PHE A 42 0.35 -0.44 11.49
CA PHE A 42 0.14 -1.32 12.64
C PHE A 42 -0.09 -2.74 12.18
N THR A 43 0.22 -3.69 13.06
CA THR A 43 -0.20 -5.08 12.92
C THR A 43 -1.05 -5.49 14.10
N VAL A 44 -1.97 -6.44 13.87
CA VAL A 44 -2.83 -7.03 14.90
C VAL A 44 -3.11 -8.49 14.55
N PRO A 45 -3.17 -9.42 15.54
CA PRO A 45 -3.62 -10.78 15.26
C PRO A 45 -5.03 -10.80 14.68
N ALA A 46 -5.30 -11.69 13.74
CA ALA A 46 -6.64 -11.86 13.14
C ALA A 46 -7.71 -12.23 14.20
N SER A 47 -7.28 -12.83 15.31
CA SER A 47 -8.12 -13.10 16.48
C SER A 47 -8.47 -11.85 17.29
N GLY A 48 -7.90 -10.70 16.96
CA GLY A 48 -7.94 -9.48 17.78
C GLY A 48 -6.83 -9.46 18.83
N GLY A 49 -6.70 -8.36 19.54
CA GLY A 49 -5.69 -8.15 20.56
C GLY A 49 -5.10 -6.74 20.54
N VAL A 50 -3.95 -6.57 21.18
CA VAL A 50 -3.25 -5.29 21.23
C VAL A 50 -2.49 -5.06 19.93
N PRO A 51 -2.77 -3.98 19.19
CA PRO A 51 -2.01 -3.65 17.98
C PRO A 51 -0.56 -3.27 18.29
N THR A 52 0.34 -3.68 17.39
CA THR A 52 1.75 -3.30 17.43
C THR A 52 2.02 -2.25 16.36
N ARG A 53 2.59 -1.11 16.71
CA ARG A 53 3.05 -0.08 15.77
C ARG A 53 4.33 -0.56 15.10
N ILE A 54 4.34 -0.55 13.77
CA ILE A 54 5.47 -1.03 12.95
C ILE A 54 6.33 0.13 12.45
N THR A 55 5.69 1.24 12.08
CA THR A 55 6.36 2.45 11.61
C THR A 55 6.04 3.63 12.52
N ALA A 56 6.91 4.64 12.50
CA ALA A 56 6.76 5.85 13.29
C ALA A 56 7.53 7.01 12.65
N ASN A 57 6.95 7.61 11.61
CA ASN A 57 7.47 8.82 10.99
C ASN A 57 6.36 9.85 10.76
N SER A 58 6.70 11.02 10.24
CA SER A 58 5.71 12.10 10.02
C SER A 58 4.92 11.99 8.71
N ALA A 59 5.26 11.04 7.83
CA ALA A 59 4.54 10.83 6.58
C ALA A 59 3.26 10.03 6.81
N GLN A 60 2.30 10.18 5.89
CA GLN A 60 1.14 9.28 5.80
C GLN A 60 1.62 7.97 5.15
N GLU A 61 1.29 6.85 5.75
CA GLU A 61 1.70 5.52 5.30
C GLU A 61 0.50 4.64 5.01
N THR A 62 0.54 3.94 3.89
CA THR A 62 -0.54 3.05 3.44
C THR A 62 0.03 1.67 3.15
N PRO A 63 -0.31 0.62 3.92
CA PRO A 63 0.14 -0.74 3.65
C PRO A 63 -0.55 -1.29 2.39
N PHE A 64 0.20 -1.98 1.53
CA PHE A 64 -0.30 -2.56 0.29
C PHE A 64 -0.28 -4.08 0.30
N ALA A 65 0.78 -4.70 0.82
CA ALA A 65 0.91 -6.15 0.86
C ALA A 65 1.93 -6.61 1.91
N PHE A 66 1.78 -7.83 2.40
CA PHE A 66 2.91 -8.56 3.00
C PHE A 66 3.80 -9.15 1.91
N SER A 67 5.09 -9.34 2.21
CA SER A 67 5.94 -10.23 1.42
C SER A 67 5.42 -11.67 1.50
N ASN A 68 5.72 -12.50 0.48
CA ASN A 68 5.25 -13.89 0.42
C ASN A 68 5.74 -14.75 1.60
N ASP A 69 6.89 -14.41 2.17
CA ASP A 69 7.42 -15.08 3.39
C ASP A 69 6.83 -14.52 4.70
N GLY A 70 5.96 -13.52 4.63
CA GLY A 70 5.31 -12.89 5.78
C GLY A 70 6.23 -12.05 6.66
N ARG A 71 7.49 -11.81 6.25
CA ARG A 71 8.48 -11.13 7.11
C ARG A 71 8.54 -9.63 6.93
N SER A 72 7.95 -9.10 5.88
CA SER A 72 7.95 -7.67 5.55
C SER A 72 6.58 -7.18 5.11
N ILE A 73 6.37 -5.88 5.21
CA ILE A 73 5.19 -5.17 4.72
C ILE A 73 5.65 -4.15 3.70
N TYR A 74 5.05 -4.18 2.52
CA TYR A 74 5.19 -3.15 1.49
C TYR A 74 4.16 -2.06 1.71
N PHE A 75 4.58 -0.81 1.59
CA PHE A 75 3.73 0.35 1.85
C PHE A 75 4.09 1.55 0.97
N GLY A 76 3.11 2.41 0.73
CA GLY A 76 3.28 3.70 0.08
C GLY A 76 3.46 4.80 1.10
N ALA A 77 4.38 5.73 0.82
CA ALA A 77 4.57 6.95 1.60
C ALA A 77 5.38 7.99 0.83
N THR A 78 5.36 9.24 1.30
CA THR A 78 6.17 10.35 0.75
C THR A 78 7.29 10.75 1.73
N ILE A 79 8.12 9.78 2.12
CA ILE A 79 9.11 9.95 3.18
C ILE A 79 10.38 10.64 2.68
N SER A 80 10.77 10.36 1.43
CA SER A 80 12.06 10.83 0.89
C SER A 80 12.00 12.22 0.27
N ASP A 81 10.82 12.82 0.18
CA ASP A 81 10.70 14.17 -0.36
C ASP A 81 11.24 15.21 0.62
N PRO A 82 12.26 16.00 0.25
CA PRO A 82 12.71 17.07 1.09
C PRO A 82 11.61 18.12 1.28
N ALA A 83 11.57 18.76 2.46
CA ALA A 83 10.56 19.76 2.78
C ALA A 83 10.49 20.92 1.77
N GLN A 84 11.61 21.17 1.06
CA GLN A 84 11.70 22.19 0.01
C GLN A 84 11.06 21.76 -1.32
N SER A 85 10.78 20.47 -1.53
CA SER A 85 10.07 19.94 -2.71
C SER A 85 8.56 20.22 -2.67
N ALA A 86 8.13 21.20 -1.89
CA ALA A 86 6.74 21.60 -1.70
C ALA A 86 6.03 22.13 -2.98
N LEU A 87 6.69 22.11 -4.13
CA LEU A 87 6.08 22.44 -5.44
C LEU A 87 5.05 21.41 -5.92
N PHE A 88 5.06 20.19 -5.33
CA PHE A 88 4.08 19.15 -5.65
C PHE A 88 3.29 18.78 -4.39
N PRO A 89 1.96 18.57 -4.51
CA PRO A 89 1.16 18.09 -3.39
C PRO A 89 1.71 16.75 -2.90
N LYS A 90 2.20 16.70 -1.67
CA LYS A 90 2.89 15.55 -1.05
C LYS A 90 2.11 14.23 -1.10
N SER A 91 0.78 14.29 -1.22
CA SER A 91 -0.09 13.11 -1.21
C SER A 91 -0.22 12.38 -2.56
N TYR A 92 0.37 12.89 -3.64
CA TYR A 92 0.14 12.33 -4.97
C TYR A 92 1.25 11.45 -5.51
N MET A 93 2.46 11.52 -4.96
CA MET A 93 3.65 10.83 -5.50
C MET A 93 4.26 9.92 -4.43
N GLU A 94 3.43 9.01 -3.90
CA GLU A 94 3.89 8.01 -2.96
C GLU A 94 4.95 7.11 -3.60
N GLU A 95 6.08 6.95 -2.93
CA GLU A 95 7.09 5.96 -3.27
C GLU A 95 6.78 4.64 -2.58
N LEU A 96 7.30 3.54 -3.13
CA LEU A 96 7.14 2.21 -2.54
C LEU A 96 8.28 1.90 -1.58
N TYR A 97 7.92 1.55 -0.35
CA TYR A 97 8.83 1.16 0.72
C TYR A 97 8.55 -0.26 1.21
N ARG A 98 9.51 -0.81 1.94
CA ARG A 98 9.39 -2.09 2.64
C ARG A 98 9.92 -1.94 4.06
N VAL A 99 9.22 -2.52 5.04
CA VAL A 99 9.64 -2.59 6.44
C VAL A 99 9.47 -4.00 6.98
N SER A 100 10.32 -4.41 7.93
CA SER A 100 10.13 -5.68 8.64
C SER A 100 8.84 -5.65 9.46
N VAL A 101 8.14 -6.79 9.57
CA VAL A 101 6.97 -6.93 10.47
C VAL A 101 7.33 -6.73 11.96
N ARG A 102 8.62 -6.72 12.30
CA ARG A 102 9.12 -6.39 13.63
C ARG A 102 9.39 -4.88 13.81
N GLY A 103 9.12 -4.08 12.79
CA GLY A 103 9.49 -2.68 12.74
C GLY A 103 10.98 -2.46 12.45
N GLY A 104 11.46 -1.26 12.76
CA GLY A 104 12.84 -0.86 12.51
C GLY A 104 12.99 -0.03 11.24
N ARG A 105 14.19 -0.09 10.63
CA ARG A 105 14.50 0.70 9.45
C ARG A 105 13.74 0.17 8.23
N TYR A 106 13.05 1.05 7.54
CA TYR A 106 12.45 0.78 6.22
C TYR A 106 13.45 1.04 5.10
N GLU A 107 13.22 0.43 3.95
CA GLU A 107 13.98 0.65 2.73
C GLU A 107 13.07 1.06 1.58
N ARG A 108 13.54 1.92 0.70
CA ARG A 108 12.82 2.30 -0.50
C ARG A 108 13.01 1.21 -1.56
N VAL A 109 11.90 0.67 -2.04
CA VAL A 109 11.87 -0.36 -3.09
C VAL A 109 11.83 0.28 -4.48
N LEU A 110 10.94 1.27 -4.67
CA LEU A 110 10.83 2.05 -5.89
C LEU A 110 10.65 3.53 -5.59
N ALA A 111 11.33 4.38 -6.34
CA ALA A 111 11.07 5.81 -6.39
C ALA A 111 9.89 6.17 -7.33
N THR A 112 9.53 5.27 -8.24
CA THR A 112 8.36 5.44 -9.09
C THR A 112 7.09 5.32 -8.27
N PRO A 113 6.12 6.24 -8.40
CA PRO A 113 4.84 6.14 -7.74
C PRO A 113 4.14 4.83 -8.11
N ALA A 114 4.06 3.92 -7.14
CA ALA A 114 3.48 2.58 -7.31
C ALA A 114 2.52 2.31 -6.16
N GLN A 115 1.24 2.15 -6.48
CA GLN A 115 0.17 1.94 -5.51
C GLN A 115 -0.48 0.57 -5.69
N TRP A 116 -1.07 0.05 -4.62
CA TRP A 116 -1.89 -1.17 -4.64
C TRP A 116 -1.18 -2.35 -5.30
N ILE A 117 0.05 -2.61 -4.85
CA ILE A 117 0.85 -3.69 -5.42
C ILE A 117 0.22 -5.06 -5.16
N CYS A 118 0.44 -5.99 -6.08
CA CYS A 118 0.15 -7.40 -5.95
C CYS A 118 1.40 -8.19 -6.33
N LEU A 119 1.97 -8.92 -5.37
CA LEU A 119 3.17 -9.74 -5.58
C LEU A 119 2.82 -11.01 -6.36
N SER A 120 3.71 -11.44 -7.26
CA SER A 120 3.64 -12.77 -7.86
C SER A 120 3.92 -13.84 -6.80
N ASP A 121 3.40 -15.06 -6.99
CA ASP A 121 3.57 -16.15 -6.04
C ASP A 121 5.04 -16.50 -5.78
N ASP A 122 5.90 -16.34 -6.79
CA ASP A 122 7.34 -16.58 -6.68
C ASP A 122 8.14 -15.38 -6.16
N GLY A 123 7.47 -14.23 -5.94
CA GLY A 123 8.08 -12.99 -5.46
C GLY A 123 9.04 -12.30 -6.43
N LYS A 124 9.13 -12.74 -7.70
CA LYS A 124 10.07 -12.18 -8.68
C LYS A 124 9.54 -10.96 -9.40
N SER A 125 8.24 -10.74 -9.34
CA SER A 125 7.60 -9.57 -9.92
C SER A 125 6.44 -9.09 -9.07
N PHE A 126 5.95 -7.91 -9.35
CA PHE A 126 4.68 -7.44 -8.83
C PHE A 126 3.96 -6.54 -9.84
N LEU A 127 2.64 -6.62 -9.79
CA LEU A 127 1.75 -5.69 -10.46
C LEU A 127 1.59 -4.46 -9.59
N TYR A 128 1.46 -3.29 -10.21
CA TYR A 128 1.11 -2.05 -9.52
C TYR A 128 0.28 -1.15 -10.44
N GLN A 129 -0.51 -0.29 -9.85
CA GLN A 129 -1.08 0.85 -10.57
C GLN A 129 -0.16 2.06 -10.40
N ASP A 130 0.07 2.79 -11.48
CA ASP A 130 0.86 4.01 -11.42
C ASP A 130 0.05 5.20 -10.86
N ARG A 131 0.74 6.30 -10.59
CA ARG A 131 0.14 7.58 -10.25
C ARG A 131 0.87 8.69 -10.99
N LYS A 132 0.17 9.28 -11.96
CA LYS A 132 0.74 10.33 -12.84
C LYS A 132 0.39 11.73 -12.38
N GLY A 133 -0.60 11.88 -11.51
CA GLY A 133 -1.07 13.17 -11.04
C GLY A 133 -2.35 13.07 -10.23
N GLY A 134 -2.99 14.21 -9.98
CA GLY A 134 -4.25 14.31 -9.27
C GLY A 134 -5.32 14.94 -10.14
N GLU A 135 -6.40 14.22 -10.40
CA GLU A 135 -7.62 14.71 -11.00
C GLU A 135 -8.83 14.21 -10.22
N ASN A 136 -10.00 14.78 -10.52
CA ASN A 136 -11.26 14.26 -9.97
C ASN A 136 -11.63 12.96 -10.70
N GLU A 137 -11.24 11.83 -10.10
CA GLU A 137 -11.44 10.47 -10.60
C GLU A 137 -12.91 10.03 -10.63
N TRP A 138 -13.80 10.78 -9.99
CA TRP A 138 -15.24 10.49 -9.92
C TRP A 138 -16.03 11.10 -11.08
N ARG A 139 -15.36 11.73 -12.07
CA ARG A 139 -16.02 12.19 -13.29
C ARG A 139 -16.52 11.00 -14.10
N LYS A 140 -17.79 11.08 -14.51
CA LYS A 140 -18.38 10.09 -15.42
C LYS A 140 -17.58 10.06 -16.74
N HIS A 141 -17.21 8.86 -17.20
CA HIS A 141 -16.39 8.63 -18.39
C HIS A 141 -15.02 9.36 -18.33
N HIS A 142 -14.38 9.31 -17.15
CA HIS A 142 -13.09 9.93 -16.95
C HIS A 142 -12.02 9.31 -17.86
N THR A 143 -11.55 10.08 -18.82
CA THR A 143 -10.38 9.80 -19.64
C THR A 143 -9.43 10.98 -19.53
N SER A 144 -8.14 10.72 -19.35
CA SER A 144 -7.13 11.74 -19.14
C SER A 144 -5.73 11.17 -19.32
N SER A 145 -4.76 12.03 -19.58
CA SER A 145 -3.34 11.66 -19.61
C SER A 145 -2.80 11.26 -18.23
N VAL A 146 -3.54 11.52 -17.15
CA VAL A 146 -3.16 11.17 -15.77
C VAL A 146 -3.95 9.98 -15.22
N THR A 147 -4.81 9.33 -16.03
CA THR A 147 -5.45 8.07 -15.65
C THR A 147 -4.40 7.00 -15.35
N ARG A 148 -4.74 6.16 -14.40
CA ARG A 148 -3.82 5.10 -13.94
C ARG A 148 -3.80 3.95 -14.93
N ASP A 149 -2.62 3.36 -15.04
CA ASP A 149 -2.41 2.12 -15.78
C ASP A 149 -1.88 1.03 -14.86
N ILE A 150 -2.04 -0.21 -15.28
CA ILE A 150 -1.43 -1.37 -14.62
C ILE A 150 -0.09 -1.67 -15.27
N TRP A 151 0.91 -1.82 -14.41
CA TRP A 151 2.28 -2.14 -14.77
C TRP A 151 2.74 -3.41 -14.07
N ASN A 152 3.64 -4.15 -14.72
CA ASN A 152 4.43 -5.20 -14.12
C ASN A 152 5.85 -4.70 -13.87
N TYR A 153 6.36 -4.94 -12.68
CA TYR A 153 7.76 -4.70 -12.32
C TYR A 153 8.47 -6.03 -12.10
N ASP A 154 9.56 -6.26 -12.83
CA ASP A 154 10.47 -7.40 -12.64
C ASP A 154 11.58 -7.02 -11.68
N VAL A 155 11.65 -7.70 -10.54
CA VAL A 155 12.56 -7.36 -9.43
C VAL A 155 14.04 -7.56 -9.81
N ALA A 156 14.34 -8.58 -10.62
CA ALA A 156 15.72 -8.91 -10.96
C ALA A 156 16.33 -7.95 -11.97
N SER A 157 15.55 -7.56 -12.98
CA SER A 157 16.02 -6.66 -14.06
C SER A 157 15.73 -5.18 -13.79
N GLY A 158 14.85 -4.87 -12.83
CA GLY A 158 14.34 -3.51 -12.60
C GLY A 158 13.45 -2.99 -13.74
N LYS A 159 12.95 -3.89 -14.59
CA LYS A 159 12.17 -3.50 -15.78
C LYS A 159 10.71 -3.27 -15.44
N HIS A 160 10.18 -2.13 -15.90
CA HIS A 160 8.76 -1.83 -15.88
C HIS A 160 8.12 -2.16 -17.24
N THR A 161 7.01 -2.87 -17.24
CA THR A 161 6.24 -3.19 -18.45
C THR A 161 4.79 -2.78 -18.24
N ARG A 162 4.30 -1.84 -19.06
CA ARG A 162 2.90 -1.43 -19.05
C ARG A 162 2.03 -2.55 -19.61
N LEU A 163 0.98 -2.92 -18.90
CA LEU A 163 0.07 -4.02 -19.28
C LEU A 163 -1.24 -3.50 -19.87
N THR A 164 -1.72 -2.36 -19.42
CA THR A 164 -2.97 -1.78 -19.91
C THR A 164 -2.71 -0.55 -20.75
N THR A 165 -3.57 -0.32 -21.73
CA THR A 165 -3.42 0.77 -22.72
C THR A 165 -4.71 1.54 -22.94
N TRP A 166 -5.75 1.26 -22.15
CA TRP A 166 -7.01 1.97 -22.24
C TRP A 166 -6.87 3.42 -21.72
N GLU A 167 -7.64 4.34 -22.27
CA GLU A 167 -7.57 5.76 -21.90
C GLU A 167 -8.28 6.11 -20.57
N GLY A 168 -8.96 5.13 -19.96
CA GLY A 168 -9.65 5.28 -18.67
C GLY A 168 -8.80 4.80 -17.50
N GLU A 169 -9.45 4.68 -16.34
CA GLU A 169 -8.80 4.27 -15.08
C GLU A 169 -8.70 2.75 -14.96
N ASP A 170 -7.48 2.25 -14.84
CA ASP A 170 -7.18 0.85 -14.50
C ASP A 170 -6.60 0.76 -13.10
N ARG A 171 -7.22 -0.04 -12.22
CA ARG A 171 -6.91 -0.04 -10.79
C ARG A 171 -6.91 -1.42 -10.16
N ASN A 172 -6.29 -1.52 -8.97
CA ASN A 172 -6.33 -2.67 -8.08
C ASN A 172 -5.92 -3.97 -8.76
N PRO A 173 -4.72 -4.04 -9.34
CA PRO A 173 -4.28 -5.23 -10.06
C PRO A 173 -4.26 -6.47 -9.16
N ARG A 174 -4.54 -7.63 -9.76
CA ARG A 174 -4.38 -8.95 -9.16
C ARG A 174 -3.80 -9.91 -10.21
N TYR A 175 -3.00 -10.88 -9.74
CA TYR A 175 -2.62 -12.03 -10.54
C TYR A 175 -3.76 -13.01 -10.67
#